data_abf9968f455097b760fe21a88dc9ec92
#
_entry.id   abf9968f455097b760fe21a88dc9ec92
#
_cell.length_a   1.000
_cell.length_b   1.000
_cell.length_c   1.000
_cell.angle_alpha   90.00
_cell.angle_beta   90.00
_cell.angle_gamma   90.00
#
_symmetry.space_group_name_H-M   'P 1'
#
loop_
_entity.id
_entity.type
_entity.pdbx_description
1 polymer ?
#
loop_
_entity_poly.entity_id
_entity_poly.type
_entity_poly.pdbx_seq_one_letter_code
_entity_poly.pdbx_strand_id
1 'polypeptide(L)'
;MSEITFVRGDATVPSVKGVKLIAHVCNDLGGWGKGFVLALSRRWPEPEAAFRAWHRDRAANDFGLGAVQFVQVERYVWVANMVGQRGTRTGSKGVPVRYEAIDAALGRVADKAAELGASVHMPRIGCGLAGGKWSRVEPLVTERLAKRDIAVTVYDHGD
;
A
#
# COMPACT_ATOMS: atom_id res chain seq x y z
N MET A 1 3.83 22.41 0.89
CA MET A 1 3.38 21.20 0.17
C MET A 1 4.58 20.34 -0.15
N SER A 2 4.52 19.06 0.23
CA SER A 2 5.64 18.13 0.03
C SER A 2 5.68 17.64 -1.42
N GLU A 3 6.85 17.22 -1.86
CA GLU A 3 7.04 16.52 -3.13
C GLU A 3 7.24 15.05 -2.86
N ILE A 4 6.93 14.22 -3.86
CA ILE A 4 7.23 12.79 -3.79
C ILE A 4 8.73 12.60 -4.01
N THR A 5 9.37 11.88 -3.10
CA THR A 5 10.79 11.52 -3.22
C THR A 5 10.89 10.15 -3.86
N PHE A 6 11.73 10.02 -4.87
CA PHE A 6 11.97 8.73 -5.53
C PHE A 6 13.38 8.26 -5.20
N VAL A 7 13.49 7.02 -4.71
CA VAL A 7 14.79 6.42 -4.38
C VAL A 7 14.87 5.01 -4.94
N ARG A 8 16.07 4.50 -5.09
CA ARG A 8 16.29 3.09 -5.39
C ARG A 8 16.52 2.37 -4.07
N GLY A 9 15.78 1.29 -3.83
CA GLY A 9 15.90 0.55 -2.58
C GLY A 9 14.69 -0.29 -2.27
N ASP A 10 14.62 -0.74 -1.02
CA ASP A 10 13.58 -1.63 -0.51
C ASP A 10 12.64 -0.83 0.40
N ALA A 11 11.36 -0.73 0.01
CA ALA A 11 10.37 0.00 0.77
C ALA A 11 10.07 -0.64 2.14
N THR A 12 10.49 -1.88 2.37
CA THR A 12 10.34 -2.53 3.68
C THR A 12 11.43 -2.12 4.66
N VAL A 13 12.42 -1.34 4.21
CA VAL A 13 13.55 -0.89 5.05
C VAL A 13 13.70 0.63 4.94
N PRO A 14 12.66 1.40 5.30
CA PRO A 14 12.78 2.86 5.27
C PRO A 14 13.76 3.34 6.32
N SER A 15 14.69 4.20 5.92
CA SER A 15 15.80 4.62 6.78
C SER A 15 15.61 5.97 7.47
N VAL A 16 14.48 6.63 7.25
CA VAL A 16 14.20 7.93 7.88
C VAL A 16 13.83 7.75 9.34
N LYS A 17 13.94 8.81 10.12
CA LYS A 17 13.55 8.81 11.54
C LYS A 17 12.04 8.99 11.68
N GLY A 18 11.53 8.63 12.85
CA GLY A 18 10.14 8.82 13.22
C GLY A 18 9.26 7.66 12.80
N VAL A 19 7.95 7.86 12.93
CA VAL A 19 6.97 6.83 12.58
C VAL A 19 6.88 6.69 11.06
N LYS A 20 6.87 5.45 10.58
CA LYS A 20 6.85 5.13 9.17
C LYS A 20 5.68 4.22 8.86
N LEU A 21 4.99 4.51 7.77
CA LEU A 21 3.85 3.74 7.29
C LEU A 21 4.20 3.19 5.91
N ILE A 22 4.31 1.88 5.80
CA ILE A 22 4.62 1.21 4.53
C ILE A 22 3.30 0.84 3.87
N ALA A 23 3.01 1.44 2.71
CA ALA A 23 1.76 1.22 1.99
C ALA A 23 2.00 0.33 0.77
N HIS A 24 1.11 -0.64 0.57
CA HIS A 24 1.15 -1.50 -0.60
C HIS A 24 -0.25 -1.93 -1.00
N VAL A 25 -0.38 -2.44 -2.23
CA VAL A 25 -1.67 -2.82 -2.80
C VAL A 25 -1.86 -4.33 -2.70
N CYS A 26 -3.01 -4.73 -2.19
CA CYS A 26 -3.46 -6.10 -2.07
C CYS A 26 -4.66 -6.36 -3.01
N ASN A 27 -4.91 -7.65 -3.29
CA ASN A 27 -6.08 -8.06 -4.06
C ASN A 27 -7.30 -8.25 -3.16
N ASP A 28 -8.48 -8.40 -3.77
CA ASP A 28 -9.73 -8.62 -3.05
C ASP A 28 -10.08 -10.11 -2.86
N LEU A 29 -9.15 -11.01 -3.18
CA LEU A 29 -9.34 -12.45 -3.04
C LEU A 29 -8.63 -13.05 -1.81
N GLY A 30 -7.94 -12.21 -1.02
CA GLY A 30 -7.21 -12.68 0.14
C GLY A 30 -5.87 -13.33 -0.19
N GLY A 31 -5.37 -13.19 -1.41
CA GLY A 31 -4.10 -13.78 -1.84
C GLY A 31 -2.90 -12.97 -1.37
N TRP A 32 -1.79 -13.67 -1.15
CA TRP A 32 -0.54 -13.06 -0.64
C TRP A 32 0.68 -13.80 -1.20
N GLY A 33 0.64 -14.21 -2.46
CA GLY A 33 1.62 -15.15 -2.97
C GLY A 33 2.72 -14.61 -3.86
N LYS A 34 2.61 -13.36 -4.34
CA LYS A 34 3.54 -12.83 -5.35
C LYS A 34 3.81 -11.34 -5.14
N GLY A 35 4.99 -10.90 -5.56
CA GLY A 35 5.35 -9.50 -5.60
C GLY A 35 5.82 -8.95 -4.26
N PHE A 36 5.50 -7.70 -4.00
CA PHE A 36 5.99 -6.96 -2.83
C PHE A 36 5.63 -7.63 -1.49
N VAL A 37 4.49 -8.32 -1.44
CA VAL A 37 4.05 -9.01 -0.22
C VAL A 37 5.10 -10.01 0.28
N LEU A 38 5.86 -10.61 -0.62
CA LEU A 38 6.93 -11.55 -0.23
C LEU A 38 8.05 -10.84 0.52
N ALA A 39 8.38 -9.61 0.12
CA ALA A 39 9.38 -8.80 0.82
C ALA A 39 8.89 -8.45 2.23
N LEU A 40 7.60 -8.14 2.38
CA LEU A 40 7.02 -7.88 3.69
C LEU A 40 7.10 -9.12 4.58
N SER A 41 6.72 -10.29 4.05
CA SER A 41 6.70 -11.54 4.82
C SER A 41 8.09 -11.99 5.25
N ARG A 42 9.13 -11.64 4.48
CA ARG A 42 10.51 -11.94 4.89
C ARG A 42 10.92 -11.14 6.13
N ARG A 43 10.26 -10.02 6.41
CA ARG A 43 10.59 -9.19 7.56
C ARG A 43 9.63 -9.40 8.73
N TRP A 44 8.33 -9.52 8.46
CA TRP A 44 7.30 -9.60 9.49
C TRP A 44 6.20 -10.58 9.09
N PRO A 45 5.79 -11.47 10.01
CA PRO A 45 4.66 -12.36 9.74
C PRO A 45 3.30 -11.68 9.88
N GLU A 46 3.22 -10.57 10.61
CA GLU A 46 1.94 -9.96 10.98
C GLU A 46 1.12 -9.44 9.80
N PRO A 47 1.72 -8.76 8.79
CA PRO A 47 0.90 -8.24 7.69
C PRO A 47 0.14 -9.31 6.93
N GLU A 48 0.77 -10.44 6.63
CA GLU A 48 0.09 -11.55 5.95
C GLU A 48 -0.98 -12.18 6.83
N ALA A 49 -0.65 -12.47 8.08
CA ALA A 49 -1.60 -13.10 9.01
C ALA A 49 -2.84 -12.21 9.20
N ALA A 50 -2.63 -10.91 9.39
CA ALA A 50 -3.71 -9.95 9.55
C ALA A 50 -4.57 -9.84 8.29
N PHE A 51 -3.94 -9.79 7.12
CA PHE A 51 -4.65 -9.70 5.84
C PHE A 51 -5.54 -10.93 5.60
N ARG A 52 -5.00 -12.12 5.82
CA ARG A 52 -5.75 -13.36 5.61
C ARG A 52 -6.93 -13.47 6.57
N ALA A 53 -6.76 -13.07 7.83
CA ALA A 53 -7.85 -13.05 8.80
C ALA A 53 -8.93 -12.03 8.41
N TRP A 54 -8.53 -10.86 7.96
CA TRP A 54 -9.45 -9.80 7.51
C TRP A 54 -10.31 -10.29 6.34
N HIS A 55 -9.69 -10.93 5.36
CA HIS A 55 -10.41 -11.51 4.23
C HIS A 55 -11.32 -12.66 4.66
N ARG A 56 -10.80 -13.57 5.51
CA ARG A 56 -11.59 -14.72 5.98
C ARG A 56 -12.88 -14.28 6.66
N ASP A 57 -12.81 -13.22 7.47
CA ASP A 57 -13.92 -12.72 8.26
C ASP A 57 -14.64 -11.55 7.58
N ARG A 58 -14.53 -11.43 6.26
CA ARG A 58 -15.03 -10.27 5.51
C ARG A 58 -16.54 -10.04 5.59
N ALA A 59 -17.29 -11.08 5.88
CA ALA A 59 -18.74 -10.94 6.06
C ALA A 59 -19.08 -10.08 7.28
N ALA A 60 -18.14 -9.92 8.22
CA ALA A 60 -18.37 -9.21 9.48
C ALA A 60 -17.44 -7.99 9.64
N ASN A 61 -16.76 -7.55 8.59
CA ASN A 61 -15.86 -6.41 8.68
C ASN A 61 -15.91 -5.56 7.38
N ASP A 62 -14.99 -4.61 7.26
CA ASP A 62 -14.97 -3.65 6.16
C ASP A 62 -14.13 -4.07 4.96
N PHE A 63 -13.69 -5.33 4.89
CA PHE A 63 -12.86 -5.79 3.78
C PHE A 63 -13.54 -5.56 2.43
N GLY A 64 -12.82 -4.95 1.50
CA GLY A 64 -13.30 -4.70 0.14
C GLY A 64 -12.44 -3.68 -0.56
N LEU A 65 -12.73 -3.47 -1.85
CA LEU A 65 -11.99 -2.50 -2.66
C LEU A 65 -12.04 -1.10 -2.01
N GLY A 66 -10.88 -0.48 -1.87
CA GLY A 66 -10.73 0.84 -1.26
C GLY A 66 -10.53 0.81 0.25
N ALA A 67 -10.72 -0.32 0.90
CA ALA A 67 -10.49 -0.45 2.35
C ALA A 67 -9.01 -0.62 2.64
N VAL A 68 -8.61 -0.26 3.85
CA VAL A 68 -7.22 -0.36 4.31
C VAL A 68 -7.19 -0.96 5.70
N GLN A 69 -6.26 -1.89 5.91
CA GLN A 69 -5.97 -2.44 7.22
C GLN A 69 -4.60 -1.95 7.64
N PHE A 70 -4.49 -1.45 8.87
CA PHE A 70 -3.23 -0.96 9.41
C PHE A 70 -2.69 -1.96 10.44
N VAL A 71 -1.44 -2.40 10.25
CA VAL A 71 -0.82 -3.42 11.08
C VAL A 71 0.48 -2.86 11.63
N GLN A 72 0.59 -2.71 12.95
CA GLN A 72 1.83 -2.28 13.56
C GLN A 72 2.79 -3.46 13.66
N VAL A 73 3.99 -3.32 13.08
CA VAL A 73 4.97 -4.41 13.01
C VAL A 73 6.19 -4.14 13.89
N GLU A 74 6.49 -2.88 14.16
CA GLU A 74 7.54 -2.46 15.09
C GLU A 74 7.06 -1.19 15.80
N ARG A 75 7.80 -0.75 16.79
CA ARG A 75 7.40 0.41 17.59
C ARG A 75 7.07 1.64 16.74
N TYR A 76 7.87 1.88 15.70
CA TYR A 76 7.71 3.04 14.82
C TYR A 76 7.39 2.67 13.38
N VAL A 77 6.97 1.43 13.13
CA VAL A 77 6.67 0.98 11.76
C VAL A 77 5.31 0.31 11.70
N TRP A 78 4.50 0.79 10.76
CA TRP A 78 3.17 0.26 10.45
C TRP A 78 3.13 -0.16 8.99
N VAL A 79 2.30 -1.16 8.68
CA VAL A 79 2.03 -1.58 7.30
C VAL A 79 0.57 -1.30 6.99
N ALA A 80 0.31 -0.69 5.84
CA ALA A 80 -1.04 -0.45 5.33
C ALA A 80 -1.31 -1.45 4.20
N ASN A 81 -2.19 -2.40 4.48
CA ASN A 81 -2.69 -3.34 3.48
C ASN A 81 -3.88 -2.69 2.77
N MET A 82 -3.65 -2.15 1.56
CA MET A 82 -4.68 -1.45 0.78
C MET A 82 -5.29 -2.41 -0.24
N VAL A 83 -6.61 -2.57 -0.22
CA VAL A 83 -7.29 -3.40 -1.23
C VAL A 83 -7.53 -2.54 -2.47
N GLY A 84 -6.62 -2.64 -3.42
CA GLY A 84 -6.60 -1.77 -4.60
C GLY A 84 -6.69 -2.50 -5.93
N GLN A 85 -6.86 -3.84 -5.91
CA GLN A 85 -7.01 -4.59 -7.15
C GLN A 85 -8.11 -5.65 -7.02
N ARG A 86 -8.79 -5.89 -8.13
CA ARG A 86 -9.82 -6.91 -8.23
C ARG A 86 -9.22 -8.16 -8.84
N GLY A 87 -9.17 -9.24 -8.07
CA GLY A 87 -8.55 -10.46 -8.50
C GLY A 87 -7.04 -10.36 -8.62
N THR A 88 -6.44 -11.32 -9.31
CA THR A 88 -4.98 -11.44 -9.43
C THR A 88 -4.52 -11.60 -10.88
N ARG A 89 -5.45 -11.69 -11.83
CA ARG A 89 -5.13 -11.96 -13.24
C ARG A 89 -5.84 -10.96 -14.15
N THR A 90 -5.17 -10.61 -15.25
CA THR A 90 -5.82 -9.88 -16.34
C THR A 90 -6.85 -10.79 -17.00
N GLY A 91 -8.04 -10.27 -17.24
CA GLY A 91 -9.13 -11.02 -17.81
C GLY A 91 -10.05 -10.15 -18.65
N SER A 92 -11.28 -10.61 -18.88
CA SER A 92 -12.27 -9.92 -19.72
C SER A 92 -12.62 -8.52 -19.21
N LYS A 93 -12.37 -8.24 -17.92
CA LYS A 93 -12.62 -6.94 -17.31
C LYS A 93 -11.35 -6.09 -17.20
N GLY A 94 -10.31 -6.45 -17.93
CA GLY A 94 -9.05 -5.73 -17.96
C GLY A 94 -8.06 -6.20 -16.90
N VAL A 95 -7.11 -5.33 -16.58
CA VAL A 95 -6.07 -5.61 -15.57
C VAL A 95 -6.68 -5.57 -14.16
N PRO A 96 -6.02 -6.21 -13.17
CA PRO A 96 -6.55 -6.24 -11.78
C PRO A 96 -6.66 -4.88 -11.11
N VAL A 97 -5.77 -3.94 -11.38
CA VAL A 97 -5.73 -2.66 -10.67
C VAL A 97 -7.05 -1.90 -10.79
N ARG A 98 -7.46 -1.24 -9.70
CA ARG A 98 -8.64 -0.36 -9.66
C ARG A 98 -8.22 0.99 -9.10
N TYR A 99 -8.11 1.99 -9.98
CA TYR A 99 -7.60 3.30 -9.58
C TYR A 99 -8.52 3.99 -8.56
N GLU A 100 -9.83 3.82 -8.67
CA GLU A 100 -10.78 4.40 -7.71
C GLU A 100 -10.56 3.80 -6.31
N ALA A 101 -10.23 2.51 -6.25
CA ALA A 101 -9.95 1.83 -4.98
C ALA A 101 -8.63 2.32 -4.40
N ILE A 102 -7.61 2.50 -5.23
CA ILE A 102 -6.33 3.06 -4.78
C ILE A 102 -6.53 4.47 -4.25
N ASP A 103 -7.31 5.28 -4.95
CA ASP A 103 -7.59 6.66 -4.53
C ASP A 103 -8.26 6.69 -3.16
N ALA A 104 -9.31 5.90 -2.97
CA ALA A 104 -10.01 5.81 -1.69
C ALA A 104 -9.09 5.31 -0.58
N ALA A 105 -8.29 4.29 -0.87
CA ALA A 105 -7.34 3.73 0.10
C ALA A 105 -6.27 4.75 0.49
N LEU A 106 -5.74 5.49 -0.46
CA LEU A 106 -4.73 6.53 -0.18
C LEU A 106 -5.31 7.64 0.72
N GLY A 107 -6.59 7.97 0.57
CA GLY A 107 -7.24 8.91 1.47
C GLY A 107 -7.24 8.42 2.92
N ARG A 108 -7.49 7.13 3.12
CA ARG A 108 -7.44 6.51 4.44
C ARG A 108 -6.01 6.43 4.98
N VAL A 109 -5.04 6.13 4.12
CA VAL A 109 -3.61 6.15 4.49
C VAL A 109 -3.20 7.55 4.93
N ALA A 110 -3.66 8.58 4.21
CA ALA A 110 -3.36 9.97 4.56
C ALA A 110 -3.89 10.33 5.96
N ASP A 111 -5.12 9.94 6.26
CA ASP A 111 -5.71 10.18 7.57
C ASP A 111 -4.90 9.51 8.67
N LYS A 112 -4.51 8.26 8.45
CA LYS A 112 -3.71 7.52 9.44
C LYS A 112 -2.31 8.10 9.61
N ALA A 113 -1.68 8.48 8.50
CA ALA A 113 -0.35 9.10 8.55
C ALA A 113 -0.39 10.42 9.31
N ALA A 114 -1.44 11.24 9.10
CA ALA A 114 -1.62 12.49 9.83
C ALA A 114 -1.82 12.22 11.33
N GLU A 115 -2.63 11.24 11.66
CA GLU A 115 -2.88 10.84 13.06
C GLU A 115 -1.59 10.42 13.76
N LEU A 116 -0.74 9.63 13.06
CA LEU A 116 0.49 9.10 13.64
C LEU A 116 1.69 10.06 13.52
N GLY A 117 1.57 11.12 12.74
CA GLY A 117 2.73 11.93 12.38
C GLY A 117 3.73 11.14 11.55
N ALA A 118 3.25 10.23 10.69
CA ALA A 118 4.10 9.28 9.97
C ALA A 118 4.47 9.77 8.57
N SER A 119 5.65 9.36 8.10
CA SER A 119 5.99 9.40 6.69
C SER A 119 5.45 8.12 6.01
N VAL A 120 5.19 8.21 4.71
CA VAL A 120 4.63 7.09 3.93
C VAL A 120 5.68 6.59 2.94
N HIS A 121 5.85 5.29 2.90
CA HIS A 121 6.83 4.61 2.06
C HIS A 121 6.14 3.54 1.25
N MET A 122 6.44 3.47 -0.05
CA MET A 122 5.73 2.54 -0.93
C MET A 122 6.58 2.15 -2.13
N PRO A 123 6.38 0.93 -2.67
CA PRO A 123 6.85 0.64 -4.02
C PRO A 123 5.98 1.41 -5.01
N ARG A 124 6.17 1.22 -6.31
CA ARG A 124 5.23 1.77 -7.31
C ARG A 124 3.94 0.96 -7.25
N ILE A 125 3.08 1.36 -6.32
CA ILE A 125 1.87 0.62 -6.00
C ILE A 125 0.96 0.42 -7.22
N GLY A 126 0.41 -0.79 -7.33
CA GLY A 126 -0.52 -1.13 -8.40
C GLY A 126 0.09 -1.31 -9.78
N CYS A 127 1.41 -1.14 -9.94
CA CYS A 127 2.06 -1.06 -11.25
C CYS A 127 2.77 -2.34 -11.69
N GLY A 128 3.00 -3.28 -10.79
CA GLY A 128 3.63 -4.55 -11.14
C GLY A 128 2.63 -5.54 -11.70
N LEU A 129 2.39 -6.61 -10.98
CA LEU A 129 1.46 -7.67 -11.39
C LEU A 129 0.02 -7.18 -11.55
N ALA A 130 -0.37 -6.11 -10.86
CA ALA A 130 -1.70 -5.54 -10.97
C ALA A 130 -1.94 -4.79 -12.29
N GLY A 131 -0.90 -4.54 -13.08
CA GLY A 131 -1.01 -4.00 -14.42
C GLY A 131 -1.28 -2.50 -14.51
N GLY A 132 -1.10 -1.75 -13.42
CA GLY A 132 -1.33 -0.32 -13.42
C GLY A 132 -0.22 0.47 -14.08
N LYS A 133 -0.52 1.72 -14.41
CA LYS A 133 0.43 2.67 -14.98
C LYS A 133 0.77 3.71 -13.93
N TRP A 134 2.07 3.95 -13.71
CA TRP A 134 2.49 4.93 -12.72
C TRP A 134 1.98 6.34 -13.05
N SER A 135 1.86 6.67 -14.34
CA SER A 135 1.29 7.96 -14.76
C SER A 135 -0.15 8.17 -14.29
N ARG A 136 -0.86 7.09 -13.95
CA ARG A 136 -2.23 7.14 -13.41
C ARG A 136 -2.24 7.10 -11.87
N VAL A 137 -1.23 6.49 -11.27
CA VAL A 137 -1.16 6.34 -9.80
C VAL A 137 -0.50 7.57 -9.16
N GLU A 138 0.55 8.10 -9.76
CA GLU A 138 1.28 9.25 -9.19
C GLU A 138 0.39 10.44 -8.86
N PRO A 139 -0.55 10.85 -9.74
CA PRO A 139 -1.44 11.96 -9.40
C PRO A 139 -2.30 11.69 -8.16
N LEU A 140 -2.67 10.43 -7.93
CA LEU A 140 -3.45 10.05 -6.74
C LEU A 140 -2.61 10.20 -5.47
N VAL A 141 -1.34 9.77 -5.54
CA VAL A 141 -0.40 9.91 -4.42
C VAL A 141 -0.16 11.38 -4.12
N THR A 142 0.04 12.20 -5.16
CA THR A 142 0.22 13.63 -5.00
C THR A 142 -0.99 14.27 -4.34
N GLU A 143 -2.17 13.98 -4.85
CA GLU A 143 -3.41 14.60 -4.37
C GLU A 143 -3.74 14.22 -2.94
N ARG A 144 -3.58 12.92 -2.59
CA ARG A 144 -4.00 12.42 -1.29
C ARG A 144 -2.94 12.58 -0.20
N LEU A 145 -1.66 12.57 -0.56
CA LEU A 145 -0.57 12.58 0.43
C LEU A 145 0.29 13.84 0.34
N ALA A 146 0.93 14.07 -0.79
CA ALA A 146 1.90 15.17 -0.92
C ALA A 146 1.26 16.54 -0.69
N LYS A 147 0.06 16.77 -1.22
CA LYS A 147 -0.66 18.02 -1.03
C LYS A 147 -1.12 18.25 0.42
N ARG A 148 -1.14 17.22 1.23
CA ARG A 148 -1.44 17.31 2.66
C ARG A 148 -0.18 17.41 3.52
N ASP A 149 0.97 17.67 2.88
CA ASP A 149 2.28 17.75 3.54
C ASP A 149 2.70 16.47 4.25
N ILE A 150 2.22 15.34 3.76
CA ILE A 150 2.67 14.02 4.22
C ILE A 150 3.88 13.64 3.37
N ALA A 151 5.02 13.40 4.02
CA ALA A 151 6.23 12.99 3.32
C ALA A 151 6.06 11.61 2.71
N VAL A 152 6.30 11.49 1.41
CA VAL A 152 6.15 10.24 0.67
C VAL A 152 7.45 9.89 -0.03
N THR A 153 7.89 8.65 0.14
CA THR A 153 9.03 8.08 -0.60
C THR A 153 8.55 6.90 -1.41
N VAL A 154 8.82 6.91 -2.70
CA VAL A 154 8.53 5.80 -3.61
C VAL A 154 9.85 5.10 -3.93
N TYR A 155 9.87 3.80 -3.77
CA TYR A 155 11.06 2.98 -3.89
C TYR A 155 11.03 2.19 -5.18
N ASP A 156 12.03 2.43 -6.04
CA ASP A 156 12.29 1.56 -7.17
C ASP A 156 13.21 0.44 -6.69
N HIS A 157 12.81 -0.80 -6.97
CA HIS A 157 13.59 -1.95 -6.50
C HIS A 157 14.98 -1.92 -7.14
N GLY A 158 16.01 -1.90 -6.29
CA GLY A 158 17.38 -1.95 -6.75
C GLY A 158 17.79 -3.37 -7.11
N ASP A 159 18.44 -3.52 -8.23
CA ASP A 159 19.00 -4.81 -8.64
C ASP A 159 20.27 -5.13 -7.84
#